data_a1a931095192507ae89e96da785fe16c
#
_entry.id   a1a931095192507ae89e96da785fe16c
#
_cell.length_a   1.000
_cell.length_b   1.000
_cell.length_c   1.000
_cell.angle_alpha   90.00
_cell.angle_beta   90.00
_cell.angle_gamma   90.00
#
_symmetry.space_group_name_H-M   'P 1'
#
loop_
_entity.id
_entity.type
_entity.pdbx_description
1 polymer ?
#
loop_
_entity_poly.entity_id
_entity_poly.type
_entity_poly.pdbx_seq_one_letter_code
_entity_poly.pdbx_strand_id
1 'polypeptide(L)'
;VVGAIAAGNCVVIKPSHNSHNFGHLLDTTLRKYLDPECFPVFWGNADETKELLEEKFDYIYYTGSANFGKTVHLAANKYLTPTTLEMGGKNPVYIDPSADLELAATRIMWGKCFNSGQTCIAPDYVLCTKSLQKNFIKHAKAALSRFYKNDPNSCPIVTHYHFKRVTGLLHGLTVAAGGRTDPLLKCIEPTIVVDVPSNHPILQ
;
A
#
# COMPACT_ATOMS: atom_id res chain seq x y z
N VAL A 1 -2.71 -7.10 16.66
CA VAL A 1 -3.30 -8.28 17.34
C VAL A 1 -2.34 -8.86 18.36
N VAL A 2 -1.13 -9.34 17.95
CA VAL A 2 -0.17 -10.02 18.86
C VAL A 2 0.15 -9.16 20.10
N GLY A 3 0.48 -7.87 19.91
CA GLY A 3 0.77 -6.96 21.03
C GLY A 3 -0.43 -6.73 21.96
N ALA A 4 -1.65 -6.67 21.42
CA ALA A 4 -2.85 -6.49 22.21
C ALA A 4 -3.14 -7.75 23.08
N ILE A 5 -3.00 -8.95 22.51
CA ILE A 5 -3.12 -10.22 23.24
C ILE A 5 -2.04 -10.32 24.32
N ALA A 6 -0.78 -9.99 23.98
CA ALA A 6 0.32 -10.01 24.95
C ALA A 6 0.11 -9.06 26.14
N ALA A 7 -0.63 -7.97 25.92
CA ALA A 7 -1.02 -7.02 26.97
C ALA A 7 -2.33 -7.41 27.70
N GLY A 8 -2.90 -8.58 27.44
CA GLY A 8 -4.10 -9.09 28.11
C GLY A 8 -5.42 -8.53 27.61
N ASN A 9 -5.47 -7.96 26.40
CA ASN A 9 -6.69 -7.40 25.83
C ASN A 9 -7.46 -8.41 24.97
N CYS A 10 -8.79 -8.30 24.95
CA CYS A 10 -9.62 -8.87 23.90
C CYS A 10 -9.44 -8.06 22.60
N VAL A 11 -9.65 -8.68 21.43
CA VAL A 11 -9.44 -8.01 20.15
C VAL A 11 -10.50 -8.41 19.13
N VAL A 12 -11.26 -7.46 18.66
CA VAL A 12 -12.09 -7.64 17.46
C VAL A 12 -11.21 -7.48 16.23
N ILE A 13 -11.08 -8.53 15.43
CA ILE A 13 -10.24 -8.55 14.23
C ILE A 13 -11.12 -8.34 13.00
N LYS A 14 -10.94 -7.23 12.30
CA LYS A 14 -11.65 -6.94 11.06
C LYS A 14 -10.70 -6.98 9.86
N PRO A 15 -10.63 -8.09 9.11
CA PRO A 15 -9.86 -8.16 7.88
C PRO A 15 -10.38 -7.21 6.81
N SER A 16 -9.51 -6.84 5.86
CA SER A 16 -9.95 -6.08 4.70
C SER A 16 -10.89 -6.93 3.83
N HIS A 17 -11.98 -6.34 3.35
CA HIS A 17 -12.88 -6.98 2.37
C HIS A 17 -12.17 -7.30 1.04
N ASN A 18 -11.08 -6.61 0.72
CA ASN A 18 -10.24 -6.92 -0.44
C ASN A 18 -9.39 -8.19 -0.28
N SER A 19 -9.25 -8.70 0.94
CA SER A 19 -8.47 -9.89 1.30
C SER A 19 -9.38 -11.03 1.76
N HIS A 20 -10.45 -11.31 1.02
CA HIS A 20 -11.51 -12.25 1.40
C HIS A 20 -10.97 -13.62 1.81
N ASN A 21 -10.13 -14.25 0.98
CA ASN A 21 -9.57 -15.57 1.24
C ASN A 21 -8.72 -15.60 2.53
N PHE A 22 -7.91 -14.56 2.74
CA PHE A 22 -7.10 -14.42 3.95
C PHE A 22 -7.96 -14.21 5.19
N GLY A 23 -8.98 -13.39 5.10
CA GLY A 23 -9.90 -13.17 6.20
C GLY A 23 -10.68 -14.44 6.56
N HIS A 24 -11.16 -15.22 5.58
CA HIS A 24 -11.79 -16.52 5.82
C HIS A 24 -10.81 -17.52 6.51
N LEU A 25 -9.55 -17.55 6.05
CA LEU A 25 -8.52 -18.35 6.71
C LEU A 25 -8.31 -17.92 8.17
N LEU A 26 -8.26 -16.61 8.45
CA LEU A 26 -8.15 -16.12 9.82
C LEU A 26 -9.31 -16.57 10.69
N ASP A 27 -10.55 -16.38 10.24
CA ASP A 27 -11.75 -16.74 11.01
C ASP A 27 -11.77 -18.24 11.32
N THR A 28 -11.56 -19.08 10.31
CA THR A 28 -11.58 -20.55 10.49
C THR A 28 -10.42 -21.10 11.31
N THR A 29 -9.26 -20.40 11.28
CA THR A 29 -8.06 -20.87 11.97
C THR A 29 -7.99 -20.36 13.40
N LEU A 30 -8.25 -19.08 13.64
CA LEU A 30 -8.10 -18.49 14.98
C LEU A 30 -9.06 -19.12 15.99
N ARG A 31 -10.28 -19.46 15.60
CA ARG A 31 -11.25 -20.16 16.45
C ARG A 31 -10.77 -21.51 16.99
N LYS A 32 -9.72 -22.11 16.39
CA LYS A 32 -9.14 -23.37 16.85
C LYS A 32 -8.11 -23.19 17.96
N TYR A 33 -7.59 -21.98 18.12
CA TYR A 33 -6.46 -21.69 19.02
C TYR A 33 -6.75 -20.59 20.04
N LEU A 34 -7.73 -19.74 19.75
CA LEU A 34 -8.08 -18.60 20.59
C LEU A 34 -9.57 -18.65 20.91
N ASP A 35 -9.93 -18.14 22.08
CA ASP A 35 -11.32 -18.01 22.53
C ASP A 35 -12.10 -17.05 21.62
N PRO A 36 -13.11 -17.50 20.88
CA PRO A 36 -13.86 -16.64 19.96
C PRO A 36 -14.67 -15.55 20.66
N GLU A 37 -14.96 -15.66 21.97
CA GLU A 37 -15.61 -14.59 22.74
C GLU A 37 -14.65 -13.43 23.02
N CYS A 38 -13.35 -13.71 23.14
CA CYS A 38 -12.32 -12.69 23.34
C CYS A 38 -11.69 -12.20 22.03
N PHE A 39 -11.66 -13.05 20.98
CA PHE A 39 -10.96 -12.78 19.73
C PHE A 39 -11.83 -13.05 18.49
N PRO A 40 -13.00 -12.39 18.37
CA PRO A 40 -13.87 -12.59 17.22
C PRO A 40 -13.25 -12.00 15.96
N VAL A 41 -13.48 -12.67 14.82
CA VAL A 41 -13.21 -12.12 13.48
C VAL A 41 -14.53 -11.57 12.92
N PHE A 42 -14.55 -10.27 12.67
CA PHE A 42 -15.72 -9.59 12.13
C PHE A 42 -15.59 -9.43 10.61
N TRP A 43 -16.56 -9.97 9.89
CA TRP A 43 -16.66 -9.80 8.45
C TRP A 43 -17.59 -8.64 8.12
N GLY A 44 -17.15 -7.81 7.18
CA GLY A 44 -17.98 -6.73 6.72
C GLY A 44 -17.30 -5.87 5.65
N ASN A 45 -18.11 -5.28 4.79
CA ASN A 45 -17.69 -4.24 3.84
C ASN A 45 -17.60 -2.88 4.57
N ALA A 46 -17.66 -1.78 3.80
CA ALA A 46 -17.53 -0.44 4.37
C ALA A 46 -18.73 -0.06 5.26
N ASP A 47 -19.94 -0.55 4.96
CA ASP A 47 -21.15 -0.15 5.71
C ASP A 47 -21.24 -0.93 7.03
N GLU A 48 -21.04 -2.26 7.00
CA GLU A 48 -20.95 -3.03 8.25
C GLU A 48 -19.76 -2.57 9.13
N THR A 49 -18.69 -2.08 8.52
CA THR A 49 -17.58 -1.49 9.30
C THR A 49 -17.99 -0.21 10.00
N LYS A 50 -18.85 0.62 9.37
CA LYS A 50 -19.40 1.81 10.05
C LYS A 50 -20.31 1.42 11.22
N GLU A 51 -21.13 0.38 11.05
CA GLU A 51 -21.96 -0.16 12.14
C GLU A 51 -21.09 -0.65 13.30
N LEU A 52 -20.02 -1.40 13.03
CA LEU A 52 -19.06 -1.82 14.05
C LEU A 52 -18.44 -0.62 14.79
N LEU A 53 -18.17 0.47 14.09
CA LEU A 53 -17.59 1.68 14.66
C LEU A 53 -18.58 2.49 15.54
N GLU A 54 -19.86 2.16 15.55
CA GLU A 54 -20.83 2.72 16.51
C GLU A 54 -20.68 2.11 17.92
N GLU A 55 -20.01 0.97 18.03
CA GLU A 55 -19.69 0.34 19.30
C GLU A 55 -18.56 1.05 20.03
N LYS A 56 -18.57 1.01 21.35
CA LYS A 56 -17.54 1.58 22.19
C LYS A 56 -16.34 0.63 22.29
N PHE A 57 -15.18 1.08 21.86
CA PHE A 57 -13.90 0.40 22.04
C PHE A 57 -12.99 1.20 22.98
N ASP A 58 -12.06 0.52 23.64
CA ASP A 58 -11.02 1.16 24.45
C ASP A 58 -9.86 1.66 23.60
N TYR A 59 -9.66 1.06 22.42
CA TYR A 59 -8.64 1.44 21.46
C TYR A 59 -8.98 0.95 20.04
N ILE A 60 -8.71 1.76 19.03
CA ILE A 60 -8.88 1.38 17.62
C ILE A 60 -7.56 1.51 16.88
N TYR A 61 -7.10 0.40 16.30
CA TYR A 61 -5.97 0.35 15.38
C TYR A 61 -6.47 0.14 13.94
N TYR A 62 -6.20 1.10 13.08
CA TYR A 62 -6.65 1.07 11.69
C TYR A 62 -5.47 1.14 10.72
N THR A 63 -5.49 0.30 9.70
CA THR A 63 -4.60 0.40 8.55
C THR A 63 -5.42 0.45 7.26
N GLY A 64 -5.19 1.48 6.43
CA GLY A 64 -5.91 1.62 5.17
C GLY A 64 -5.81 3.00 4.52
N SER A 65 -6.84 3.40 3.77
CA SER A 65 -6.84 4.71 3.10
C SER A 65 -7.07 5.86 4.08
N ALA A 66 -6.48 7.03 3.79
CA ALA A 66 -6.70 8.24 4.59
C ALA A 66 -8.19 8.65 4.66
N ASN A 67 -8.94 8.45 3.57
CA ASN A 67 -10.36 8.79 3.54
C ASN A 67 -11.17 7.95 4.55
N PHE A 68 -10.95 6.64 4.59
CA PHE A 68 -11.65 5.81 5.57
C PHE A 68 -11.06 5.98 6.97
N GLY A 69 -9.76 6.28 7.11
CA GLY A 69 -9.14 6.62 8.39
C GLY A 69 -9.79 7.83 9.06
N LYS A 70 -10.19 8.85 8.28
CA LYS A 70 -11.00 9.97 8.80
C LYS A 70 -12.34 9.50 9.36
N THR A 71 -13.02 8.58 8.69
CA THR A 71 -14.28 7.99 9.18
C THR A 71 -14.07 7.26 10.50
N VAL A 72 -13.01 6.45 10.59
CA VAL A 72 -12.65 5.74 11.83
C VAL A 72 -12.39 6.72 12.97
N HIS A 73 -11.59 7.76 12.71
CA HIS A 73 -11.25 8.77 13.72
C HIS A 73 -12.47 9.55 14.21
N LEU A 74 -13.37 9.93 13.29
CA LEU A 74 -14.61 10.62 13.65
C LEU A 74 -15.53 9.75 14.51
N ALA A 75 -15.65 8.46 14.18
CA ALA A 75 -16.44 7.53 14.98
C ALA A 75 -15.83 7.32 16.38
N ALA A 76 -14.51 7.14 16.46
CA ALA A 76 -13.80 7.00 17.74
C ALA A 76 -13.98 8.22 18.65
N ASN A 77 -14.06 9.41 18.07
CA ASN A 77 -14.25 10.65 18.83
C ASN A 77 -15.57 10.69 19.63
N LYS A 78 -16.61 9.97 19.20
CA LYS A 78 -17.88 9.84 19.93
C LYS A 78 -17.69 9.35 21.36
N TYR A 79 -16.71 8.47 21.58
CA TYR A 79 -16.40 7.88 22.87
C TYR A 79 -15.05 8.32 23.44
N LEU A 80 -14.38 9.28 22.81
CA LEU A 80 -13.00 9.70 23.11
C LEU A 80 -12.00 8.52 23.06
N THR A 81 -12.29 7.55 22.19
CA THR A 81 -11.46 6.34 22.02
C THR A 81 -10.13 6.72 21.34
N PRO A 82 -8.97 6.38 21.92
CA PRO A 82 -7.68 6.57 21.26
C PRO A 82 -7.57 5.77 19.99
N THR A 83 -6.94 6.37 18.96
CA THR A 83 -6.75 5.72 17.65
C THR A 83 -5.30 5.74 17.21
N THR A 84 -4.83 4.64 16.61
CA THR A 84 -3.65 4.64 15.74
C THR A 84 -4.10 4.42 14.31
N LEU A 85 -3.72 5.35 13.42
CA LEU A 85 -4.09 5.33 12.01
C LEU A 85 -2.82 5.16 11.16
N GLU A 86 -2.65 3.97 10.61
CA GLU A 86 -1.59 3.65 9.65
C GLU A 86 -2.14 3.81 8.23
N MET A 87 -1.65 4.80 7.51
CA MET A 87 -2.18 5.17 6.20
C MET A 87 -1.14 5.03 5.11
N GLY A 88 -1.56 5.23 3.85
CA GLY A 88 -0.63 5.28 2.72
C GLY A 88 0.35 6.46 2.81
N GLY A 89 1.40 6.40 2.02
CA GLY A 89 2.45 7.41 2.00
C GLY A 89 2.85 7.81 0.58
N LYS A 90 3.44 9.01 0.49
CA LYS A 90 4.17 9.56 -0.64
C LYS A 90 5.65 9.62 -0.25
N ASN A 91 6.32 8.46 -0.21
CA ASN A 91 7.63 8.31 0.42
C ASN A 91 8.76 8.82 -0.48
N PRO A 92 9.48 9.88 -0.09
CA PRO A 92 10.62 10.40 -0.81
C PRO A 92 11.84 9.48 -0.67
N VAL A 93 12.64 9.41 -1.75
CA VAL A 93 13.99 8.87 -1.69
C VAL A 93 14.95 9.94 -2.18
N TYR A 94 15.91 10.31 -1.34
CA TYR A 94 16.99 11.19 -1.74
C TYR A 94 18.23 10.38 -2.13
N ILE A 95 18.79 10.68 -3.31
CA ILE A 95 20.04 10.08 -3.79
C ILE A 95 21.13 11.15 -3.75
N ASP A 96 22.08 10.98 -2.82
CA ASP A 96 23.25 11.82 -2.73
C ASP A 96 24.21 11.54 -3.90
N PRO A 97 24.91 12.57 -4.44
CA PRO A 97 25.87 12.38 -5.51
C PRO A 97 27.01 11.39 -5.21
N SER A 98 27.32 11.14 -3.95
CA SER A 98 28.35 10.18 -3.52
C SER A 98 27.83 8.72 -3.44
N ALA A 99 26.52 8.50 -3.61
CA ALA A 99 25.92 7.17 -3.50
C ALA A 99 26.33 6.26 -4.67
N ASP A 100 26.48 4.97 -4.39
CA ASP A 100 26.53 3.94 -5.44
C ASP A 100 25.17 3.89 -6.16
N LEU A 101 25.16 4.42 -7.37
CA LEU A 101 23.93 4.64 -8.12
C LEU A 101 23.29 3.34 -8.61
N GLU A 102 24.08 2.31 -8.91
CA GLU A 102 23.56 1.00 -9.32
C GLU A 102 22.89 0.29 -8.15
N LEU A 103 23.55 0.28 -7.00
CA LEU A 103 22.98 -0.29 -5.77
C LEU A 103 21.74 0.47 -5.33
N ALA A 104 21.77 1.81 -5.35
CA ALA A 104 20.62 2.66 -5.00
C ALA A 104 19.43 2.37 -5.91
N ALA A 105 19.63 2.37 -7.25
CA ALA A 105 18.56 2.06 -8.19
C ALA A 105 17.99 0.64 -7.99
N THR A 106 18.86 -0.34 -7.74
CA THR A 106 18.44 -1.72 -7.48
C THR A 106 17.53 -1.81 -6.25
N ARG A 107 17.93 -1.18 -5.13
CA ARG A 107 17.15 -1.21 -3.89
C ARG A 107 15.85 -0.41 -3.99
N ILE A 108 15.86 0.74 -4.66
CA ILE A 108 14.64 1.55 -4.89
C ILE A 108 13.65 0.77 -5.75
N MET A 109 14.09 0.16 -6.85
CA MET A 109 13.22 -0.63 -7.70
C MET A 109 12.70 -1.88 -6.98
N TRP A 110 13.54 -2.57 -6.21
CA TRP A 110 13.08 -3.69 -5.38
C TRP A 110 11.98 -3.26 -4.41
N GLY A 111 12.21 -2.20 -3.63
CA GLY A 111 11.23 -1.70 -2.66
C GLY A 111 9.93 -1.21 -3.31
N LYS A 112 10.03 -0.61 -4.52
CA LYS A 112 8.84 -0.17 -5.27
C LYS A 112 8.07 -1.34 -5.89
N CYS A 113 8.77 -2.35 -6.36
CA CYS A 113 8.15 -3.49 -7.05
C CYS A 113 7.59 -4.54 -6.09
N PHE A 114 8.03 -4.54 -4.84
CA PHE A 114 7.46 -5.42 -3.81
C PHE A 114 5.95 -5.20 -3.70
N ASN A 115 5.18 -6.29 -3.81
CA ASN A 115 3.71 -6.25 -3.83
C ASN A 115 3.11 -5.27 -4.86
N SER A 116 3.78 -5.08 -6.00
CA SER A 116 3.42 -4.10 -7.05
C SER A 116 3.30 -2.64 -6.55
N GLY A 117 4.09 -2.28 -5.56
CA GLY A 117 4.05 -0.95 -4.95
C GLY A 117 2.86 -0.67 -4.05
N GLN A 118 2.02 -1.67 -3.79
CA GLN A 118 0.85 -1.57 -2.91
C GLN A 118 1.26 -1.71 -1.45
N THR A 119 2.18 -0.86 -1.00
CA THR A 119 2.79 -0.88 0.33
C THR A 119 2.93 0.55 0.83
N CYS A 120 2.52 0.81 2.06
CA CYS A 120 2.51 2.15 2.65
C CYS A 120 3.88 2.83 2.69
N ILE A 121 4.97 2.06 2.75
CA ILE A 121 6.36 2.53 2.78
C ILE A 121 7.08 2.36 1.43
N ALA A 122 6.38 1.98 0.34
CA ALA A 122 7.02 1.84 -0.96
C ALA A 122 7.63 3.19 -1.42
N PRO A 123 8.84 3.20 -1.99
CA PRO A 123 9.39 4.39 -2.63
C PRO A 123 8.40 4.96 -3.64
N ASP A 124 8.14 6.27 -3.57
CA ASP A 124 7.16 6.91 -4.45
C ASP A 124 7.82 7.87 -5.43
N TYR A 125 8.65 8.78 -4.96
CA TYR A 125 9.40 9.68 -5.81
C TYR A 125 10.86 9.80 -5.40
N VAL A 126 11.72 10.07 -6.39
CA VAL A 126 13.15 10.18 -6.21
C VAL A 126 13.59 11.63 -6.36
N LEU A 127 14.30 12.13 -5.36
CA LEU A 127 14.99 13.41 -5.37
C LEU A 127 16.47 13.15 -5.67
N CYS A 128 16.95 13.70 -6.77
CA CYS A 128 18.36 13.63 -7.15
C CYS A 128 18.73 14.86 -7.98
N THR A 129 20.04 15.09 -8.17
CA THR A 129 20.50 16.12 -9.09
C THR A 129 20.16 15.76 -10.54
N LYS A 130 19.93 16.75 -11.38
CA LYS A 130 19.59 16.52 -12.80
C LYS A 130 20.69 15.73 -13.55
N SER A 131 21.95 15.87 -13.14
CA SER A 131 23.07 15.12 -13.70
C SER A 131 23.00 13.61 -13.40
N LEU A 132 22.40 13.20 -12.28
CA LEU A 132 22.25 11.80 -11.90
C LEU A 132 21.03 11.13 -12.55
N GLN A 133 20.00 11.89 -12.90
CA GLN A 133 18.71 11.38 -13.38
C GLN A 133 18.86 10.35 -14.50
N LYS A 134 19.62 10.69 -15.56
CA LYS A 134 19.81 9.80 -16.72
C LYS A 134 20.45 8.47 -16.35
N ASN A 135 21.50 8.52 -15.52
CA ASN A 135 22.19 7.31 -15.07
C ASN A 135 21.35 6.49 -14.11
N PHE A 136 20.63 7.14 -13.20
CA PHE A 136 19.65 6.46 -12.34
C PHE A 136 18.62 5.67 -13.15
N ILE A 137 17.99 6.30 -14.17
CA ILE A 137 17.01 5.64 -15.03
C ILE A 137 17.64 4.44 -15.77
N LYS A 138 18.88 4.56 -16.23
CA LYS A 138 19.61 3.45 -16.87
C LYS A 138 19.74 2.25 -15.92
N HIS A 139 20.21 2.47 -14.70
CA HIS A 139 20.37 1.41 -13.69
C HIS A 139 19.03 0.86 -13.22
N ALA A 140 18.00 1.71 -13.07
CA ALA A 140 16.65 1.29 -12.73
C ALA A 140 16.04 0.37 -13.80
N LYS A 141 16.19 0.69 -15.09
CA LYS A 141 15.79 -0.19 -16.21
C LYS A 141 16.49 -1.55 -16.15
N ALA A 142 17.79 -1.56 -15.88
CA ALA A 142 18.56 -2.80 -15.77
C ALA A 142 18.07 -3.65 -14.57
N ALA A 143 17.79 -3.03 -13.43
CA ALA A 143 17.24 -3.70 -12.27
C ALA A 143 15.83 -4.30 -12.55
N LEU A 144 14.94 -3.53 -13.18
CA LEU A 144 13.63 -4.01 -13.59
C LEU A 144 13.70 -5.18 -14.55
N SER A 145 14.54 -5.11 -15.56
CA SER A 145 14.76 -6.21 -16.51
C SER A 145 15.24 -7.50 -15.81
N ARG A 146 16.06 -7.36 -14.77
CA ARG A 146 16.53 -8.50 -13.97
C ARG A 146 15.43 -9.09 -13.10
N PHE A 147 14.60 -8.25 -12.47
CA PHE A 147 13.53 -8.71 -11.56
C PHE A 147 12.38 -9.39 -12.30
N TYR A 148 12.02 -8.88 -13.47
CA TYR A 148 10.87 -9.34 -14.24
C TYR A 148 11.19 -10.20 -15.44
N LYS A 149 12.44 -10.72 -15.52
CA LYS A 149 12.89 -11.55 -16.64
C LYS A 149 11.99 -12.76 -16.92
N ASN A 150 11.49 -13.39 -15.87
CA ASN A 150 10.76 -14.64 -15.96
C ASN A 150 9.24 -14.49 -15.71
N ASP A 151 8.80 -13.37 -15.15
CA ASP A 151 7.39 -13.12 -14.86
C ASP A 151 7.08 -11.61 -14.84
N PRO A 152 6.75 -11.03 -16.00
CA PRO A 152 6.42 -9.61 -16.09
C PRO A 152 5.11 -9.23 -15.41
N ASN A 153 4.26 -10.22 -15.03
CA ASN A 153 2.91 -10.00 -14.48
C ASN A 153 2.76 -10.58 -13.06
N SER A 154 3.84 -10.63 -12.30
CA SER A 154 3.92 -11.39 -11.05
C SER A 154 2.96 -10.95 -9.95
N CYS A 155 2.45 -9.72 -9.97
CA CYS A 155 1.56 -9.25 -8.92
C CYS A 155 0.51 -8.25 -9.46
N PRO A 156 -0.77 -8.64 -9.56
CA PRO A 156 -1.83 -7.75 -10.00
C PRO A 156 -2.16 -6.68 -8.95
N ILE A 157 -2.71 -5.57 -9.40
CA ILE A 157 -3.37 -4.59 -8.52
C ILE A 157 -4.63 -5.23 -7.92
N VAL A 158 -4.84 -5.04 -6.63
CA VAL A 158 -5.84 -5.78 -5.84
C VAL A 158 -7.26 -5.71 -6.41
N THR A 159 -7.69 -4.54 -6.91
CA THR A 159 -9.03 -4.35 -7.50
C THR A 159 -8.97 -3.63 -8.83
N HIS A 160 -10.00 -3.81 -9.67
CA HIS A 160 -10.18 -3.03 -10.90
C HIS A 160 -10.33 -1.53 -10.63
N TYR A 161 -10.93 -1.16 -9.51
CA TYR A 161 -11.03 0.24 -9.09
C TYR A 161 -9.65 0.86 -8.90
N HIS A 162 -8.78 0.21 -8.12
CA HIS A 162 -7.41 0.69 -7.90
C HIS A 162 -6.56 0.63 -9.17
N PHE A 163 -6.74 -0.39 -10.01
CA PHE A 163 -6.09 -0.46 -11.30
C PHE A 163 -6.41 0.77 -12.16
N LYS A 164 -7.70 1.09 -12.34
CA LYS A 164 -8.15 2.27 -13.10
C LYS A 164 -7.64 3.58 -12.50
N ARG A 165 -7.67 3.70 -11.17
CA ARG A 165 -7.17 4.89 -10.49
C ARG A 165 -5.68 5.11 -10.75
N VAL A 166 -4.86 4.07 -10.63
CA VAL A 166 -3.40 4.18 -10.80
C VAL A 166 -3.03 4.40 -12.27
N THR A 167 -3.65 3.68 -13.20
CA THR A 167 -3.42 3.91 -14.63
C THR A 167 -3.83 5.32 -15.08
N GLY A 168 -4.89 5.86 -14.49
CA GLY A 168 -5.33 7.24 -14.74
C GLY A 168 -4.28 8.30 -14.34
N LEU A 169 -3.40 7.99 -13.39
CA LEU A 169 -2.31 8.89 -12.99
C LEU A 169 -1.19 9.00 -14.03
N LEU A 170 -1.15 8.14 -15.04
CA LEU A 170 -0.15 8.20 -16.12
C LEU A 170 -0.51 9.20 -17.22
N HIS A 171 -1.73 9.71 -17.22
CA HIS A 171 -2.19 10.65 -18.24
C HIS A 171 -1.35 11.93 -18.27
N GLY A 172 -0.87 12.31 -19.46
CA GLY A 172 -0.12 13.55 -19.66
C GLY A 172 1.32 13.53 -19.12
N LEU A 173 1.83 12.37 -18.69
CA LEU A 173 3.18 12.24 -18.14
C LEU A 173 4.17 11.69 -19.16
N THR A 174 5.42 12.12 -19.05
CA THR A 174 6.55 11.56 -19.80
C THR A 174 7.04 10.28 -19.13
N VAL A 175 6.80 9.14 -19.79
CA VAL A 175 7.24 7.83 -19.31
C VAL A 175 8.67 7.56 -19.75
N ALA A 176 9.59 7.43 -18.80
CA ALA A 176 10.99 7.10 -19.04
C ALA A 176 11.24 5.59 -19.06
N ALA A 177 10.44 4.80 -18.36
CA ALA A 177 10.49 3.33 -18.35
C ALA A 177 9.12 2.76 -18.00
N GLY A 178 8.79 1.58 -18.50
CA GLY A 178 7.52 0.89 -18.23
C GLY A 178 6.34 1.53 -18.96
N GLY A 179 5.19 1.56 -18.31
CA GLY A 179 3.96 2.21 -18.76
C GLY A 179 2.94 1.28 -19.41
N ARG A 180 3.29 0.01 -19.67
CA ARG A 180 2.32 -0.96 -20.21
C ARG A 180 1.35 -1.41 -19.12
N THR A 181 0.11 -1.64 -19.51
CA THR A 181 -0.94 -2.08 -18.61
C THR A 181 -1.73 -3.23 -19.24
N ASP A 182 -2.14 -4.17 -18.40
CA ASP A 182 -3.06 -5.26 -18.79
C ASP A 182 -4.32 -5.19 -17.91
N PRO A 183 -5.46 -4.73 -18.48
CA PRO A 183 -6.71 -4.61 -17.72
C PRO A 183 -7.31 -5.96 -17.30
N LEU A 184 -7.08 -7.04 -18.05
CA LEU A 184 -7.61 -8.36 -17.75
C LEU A 184 -6.90 -8.95 -16.54
N LEU A 185 -5.59 -8.84 -16.50
CA LEU A 185 -4.76 -9.28 -15.39
C LEU A 185 -4.65 -8.24 -14.27
N LYS A 186 -5.15 -7.02 -14.47
CA LYS A 186 -4.98 -5.86 -13.58
C LYS A 186 -3.50 -5.54 -13.32
N CYS A 187 -2.63 -5.83 -14.27
CA CYS A 187 -1.21 -5.60 -14.13
C CYS A 187 -0.79 -4.23 -14.68
N ILE A 188 0.12 -3.59 -13.98
CA ILE A 188 0.75 -2.34 -14.39
C ILE A 188 2.26 -2.59 -14.35
N GLU A 189 2.92 -2.44 -15.49
CA GLU A 189 4.37 -2.53 -15.54
C GLU A 189 4.99 -1.47 -14.61
N PRO A 190 6.04 -1.80 -13.83
CA PRO A 190 6.74 -0.81 -13.04
C PRO A 190 7.17 0.38 -13.91
N THR A 191 6.71 1.57 -13.51
CA THR A 191 6.77 2.76 -14.38
C THR A 191 7.56 3.86 -13.71
N ILE A 192 8.47 4.46 -14.49
CA ILE A 192 9.21 5.67 -14.09
C ILE A 192 8.75 6.82 -14.98
N VAL A 193 8.22 7.86 -14.36
CA VAL A 193 7.86 9.13 -15.02
C VAL A 193 8.86 10.22 -14.66
N VAL A 194 9.06 11.15 -15.57
CA VAL A 194 10.01 12.27 -15.41
C VAL A 194 9.35 13.59 -15.76
N ASP A 195 9.96 14.69 -15.31
CA ASP A 195 9.51 16.06 -15.61
C ASP A 195 8.03 16.27 -15.27
N VAL A 196 7.60 15.74 -14.11
CA VAL A 196 6.21 15.78 -13.66
C VAL A 196 5.81 17.23 -13.33
N PRO A 197 4.73 17.77 -13.92
CA PRO A 197 4.21 19.09 -13.54
C PRO A 197 3.86 19.16 -12.06
N SER A 198 4.19 20.27 -11.39
CA SER A 198 4.00 20.43 -9.94
C SER A 198 2.55 20.31 -9.47
N ASN A 199 1.59 20.55 -10.36
CA ASN A 199 0.15 20.44 -10.09
C ASN A 199 -0.45 19.07 -10.51
N HIS A 200 0.37 18.12 -10.96
CA HIS A 200 -0.14 16.85 -11.44
C HIS A 200 -0.64 15.97 -10.28
N PRO A 201 -1.80 15.28 -10.43
CA PRO A 201 -2.39 14.43 -9.37
C PRO A 201 -1.48 13.33 -8.83
N ILE A 202 -0.49 12.88 -9.61
CA ILE A 202 0.46 11.85 -9.15
C ILE A 202 1.31 12.33 -7.98
N LEU A 203 1.42 13.63 -7.75
CA LEU A 203 2.18 14.23 -6.65
C LEU A 203 1.35 14.43 -5.37
N GLN A 204 0.03 14.16 -5.41
CA GLN A 204 -0.91 14.38 -4.32
C GLN A 204 -1.22 13.10 -3.54
#